data_aeff22ae8ba756e842455be6a56b9976
#
_entry.id   aeff22ae8ba756e842455be6a56b9976
#
_cell.length_a   1.000
_cell.length_b   1.000
_cell.length_c   1.000
_cell.angle_alpha   90.00
_cell.angle_beta   90.00
_cell.angle_gamma   90.00
#
_symmetry.space_group_name_H-M   'P 1'
#
loop_
_entity.id
_entity.type
_entity.pdbx_description
1 polymer ?
#
loop_
_entity_poly.entity_id
_entity_poly.type
_entity_poly.pdbx_seq_one_letter_code
_entity_poly.pdbx_strand_id
1 'polypeptide(L)' 'MPNSHINRDYKKVHKVIWSCKCEEHLDVANRLITLFYMKHSNDRLLEKLEKSYKLKQKKN' A
#
# COMPACT_ATOMS: atom_id res chain seq x y z
N MET A 1 20.45 -1.63 9.94
CA MET A 1 19.53 -0.53 9.90
C MET A 1 18.10 -1.01 9.97
N PRO A 2 17.41 -0.59 10.97
CA PRO A 2 16.05 -1.08 11.18
C PRO A 2 15.06 -0.63 10.12
N ASN A 3 15.35 0.43 9.40
CA ASN A 3 14.38 0.98 8.47
C ASN A 3 14.43 0.39 7.08
N SER A 4 15.40 -0.48 6.81
CA SER A 4 15.50 -1.02 5.47
C SER A 4 14.30 -1.91 5.12
N HIS A 5 13.75 -2.58 6.12
CA HIS A 5 12.60 -3.46 5.88
C HIS A 5 11.34 -2.66 5.57
N ILE A 6 11.18 -1.52 6.23
CA ILE A 6 9.97 -0.73 6.00
C ILE A 6 9.96 -0.15 4.59
N ASN A 7 11.12 0.26 4.09
CA ASN A 7 11.18 0.78 2.73
C ASN A 7 10.87 -0.32 1.72
N ARG A 8 11.37 -1.51 1.97
CA ARG A 8 11.10 -2.64 1.07
C ARG A 8 9.62 -2.96 1.04
N ASP A 9 9.01 -3.02 2.21
CA ASP A 9 7.60 -3.35 2.30
C ASP A 9 6.76 -2.25 1.67
N TYR A 10 7.14 -1.01 1.88
CA TYR A 10 6.42 0.11 1.29
C TYR A 10 6.42 0.02 -0.25
N LYS A 11 7.60 -0.23 -0.82
CA LYS A 11 7.71 -0.33 -2.27
C LYS A 11 6.88 -1.49 -2.80
N LYS A 12 6.85 -2.58 -2.07
CA LYS A 12 6.09 -3.75 -2.48
C LYS A 12 4.61 -3.45 -2.52
N VAL A 13 4.09 -2.83 -1.48
CA VAL A 13 2.68 -2.49 -1.42
C VAL A 13 2.34 -1.46 -2.50
N HIS A 14 3.19 -0.45 -2.63
CA HIS A 14 2.99 0.59 -3.63
C HIS A 14 2.92 -0.01 -5.04
N LYS A 15 3.82 -0.94 -5.32
CA LYS A 15 3.84 -1.59 -6.62
C LYS A 15 2.56 -2.37 -6.87
N VAL A 16 2.07 -3.06 -5.87
CA VAL A 16 0.83 -3.81 -6.00
C VAL A 16 -0.33 -2.87 -6.29
N ILE A 17 -0.40 -1.75 -5.58
CA ILE A 17 -1.45 -0.79 -5.79
C ILE A 17 -1.48 -0.31 -7.24
N TRP A 18 -0.32 0.05 -7.77
CA TRP A 18 -0.27 0.59 -9.12
C TRP A 18 -0.34 -0.48 -10.20
N SER A 19 -0.22 -1.74 -9.81
CA SER A 19 -0.37 -2.85 -10.74
C SER A 19 -1.80 -3.39 -10.79
N CYS A 20 -2.66 -2.88 -9.94
CA CYS A 20 -4.04 -3.37 -9.90
C CYS A 20 -4.78 -3.02 -11.19
N LYS A 21 -5.44 -4.01 -11.75
CA LYS A 21 -6.20 -3.82 -12.99
C LYS A 21 -7.69 -4.04 -12.80
N CYS A 22 -8.07 -4.61 -11.69
CA CYS A 22 -9.49 -4.86 -11.41
C CYS A 22 -9.75 -4.76 -9.92
N GLU A 23 -11.01 -4.77 -9.56
CA GLU A 23 -11.40 -4.57 -8.16
C GLU A 23 -10.87 -5.66 -7.25
N GLU A 24 -10.76 -6.86 -7.76
CA GLU A 24 -10.23 -7.96 -6.95
C GLU A 24 -8.81 -7.67 -6.50
N HIS A 25 -8.03 -7.07 -7.38
CA HIS A 25 -6.66 -6.71 -7.03
C HIS A 25 -6.62 -5.60 -5.99
N LEU A 26 -7.61 -4.72 -6.01
CA LEU A 26 -7.69 -3.66 -5.02
C LEU A 26 -7.91 -4.23 -3.62
N ASP A 27 -8.65 -5.32 -3.51
CA ASP A 27 -8.83 -5.98 -2.22
C ASP A 27 -7.49 -6.44 -1.66
N VAL A 28 -6.67 -7.02 -2.53
CA VAL A 28 -5.34 -7.47 -2.11
C VAL A 28 -4.50 -6.27 -1.66
N ALA A 29 -4.55 -5.20 -2.44
CA ALA A 29 -3.80 -3.99 -2.09
C ALA A 29 -4.23 -3.45 -0.73
N ASN A 30 -5.54 -3.41 -0.50
CA ASN A 30 -6.05 -2.92 0.77
C ASN A 30 -5.57 -3.77 1.93
N ARG A 31 -5.56 -5.07 1.75
CA ARG A 31 -5.09 -5.99 2.79
C ARG A 31 -3.60 -5.74 3.08
N LEU A 32 -2.82 -5.54 2.03
CA LEU A 32 -1.40 -5.29 2.20
C LEU A 32 -1.16 -3.97 2.92
N ILE A 33 -1.96 -2.96 2.64
CA ILE A 33 -1.84 -1.69 3.32
C ILE A 33 -2.10 -1.87 4.81
N THR A 34 -3.14 -2.62 5.15
CA THR A 34 -3.45 -2.89 6.54
C THR A 34 -2.32 -3.64 7.24
N LEU A 35 -1.80 -4.67 6.58
CA LEU A 35 -0.70 -5.44 7.16
C LEU A 35 0.54 -4.57 7.34
N PHE A 36 0.80 -3.70 6.37
CA PHE A 36 1.93 -2.79 6.47
C PHE A 36 1.81 -1.91 7.71
N TYR A 37 0.63 -1.35 7.92
CA TYR A 37 0.42 -0.50 9.07
C TYR A 37 0.55 -1.27 10.39
N MET A 38 -0.01 -2.47 10.43
CA MET A 38 0.08 -3.29 11.64
C MET A 38 1.52 -3.64 11.97
N LYS A 39 2.33 -3.82 10.94
CA LYS A 39 3.72 -4.22 11.14
C LYS A 39 4.61 -3.04 11.49
N HIS A 40 4.42 -1.92 10.85
CA HIS A 40 5.34 -0.78 10.97
C HIS A 40 4.74 0.41 11.69
N SER A 41 3.43 0.54 11.73
CA SER A 41 2.74 1.64 12.40
C SER A 41 3.25 3.00 11.96
N ASN A 42 3.57 3.14 10.68
CA ASN A 42 4.10 4.38 10.15
C ASN A 42 2.99 5.16 9.46
N ASP A 43 2.46 6.16 10.16
CA ASP A 43 1.33 6.94 9.65
C ASP A 43 1.66 7.68 8.37
N ARG A 44 2.89 8.17 8.26
CA ARG A 44 3.29 8.96 7.11
C ARG A 44 3.26 8.12 5.83
N LEU A 45 3.84 6.95 5.87
CA LEU A 45 3.85 6.07 4.71
C LEU A 45 2.46 5.49 4.46
N LEU A 46 1.73 5.21 5.52
CA LEU A 46 0.37 4.72 5.38
C LEU A 46 -0.48 5.72 4.61
N GLU A 47 -0.33 6.99 4.96
CA GLU A 47 -1.09 8.04 4.29
C GLU A 47 -0.79 8.06 2.79
N LYS A 48 0.47 7.90 2.44
CA LYS A 48 0.87 7.87 1.03
C LYS A 48 0.25 6.68 0.31
N LEU A 49 0.26 5.53 0.96
CA LEU A 49 -0.31 4.33 0.36
C LEU A 49 -1.81 4.47 0.17
N GLU A 50 -2.49 5.01 1.17
CA GLU A 50 -3.93 5.21 1.06
C GLU A 50 -4.29 6.19 -0.04
N LYS A 51 -3.48 7.21 -0.19
CA LYS A 51 -3.72 8.19 -1.22
C LYS A 51 -3.60 7.55 -2.61
N SER A 52 -2.56 6.76 -2.80
CA SER A 52 -2.41 6.05 -4.07
C SER A 52 -3.56 5.08 -4.30
N TYR A 53 -3.98 4.39 -3.25
CA TYR A 53 -5.08 3.45 -3.35
C TYR A 53 -6.36 4.15 -3.78
N LYS A 54 -6.64 5.30 -3.18
CA LYS A 54 -7.83 6.06 -3.54
C LYS A 54 -7.79 6.55 -4.97
N LEU A 55 -6.61 6.96 -5.43
CA LEU A 55 -6.46 7.41 -6.80
C LEU A 55 -6.77 6.29 -7.78
N LYS A 56 -6.29 5.09 -7.50
CA LYS A 56 -6.58 3.97 -8.37
C LYS A 56 -8.06 3.62 -8.35
N GLN A 57 -8.64 3.66 -7.18
CA GLN A 57 -10.04 3.34 -7.02
C GLN A 57 -10.94 4.34 -7.73
N LYS A 58 -10.57 5.60 -7.60
CA LYS A 58 -11.38 6.68 -8.15
C LYS A 58 -11.35 6.72 -9.67
N LYS A 59 -10.36 6.12 -10.24
CA LYS A 59 -10.20 6.17 -11.67
C LYS A 59 -11.31 5.48 -12.41
N ASN A 60 -12.02 4.66 -11.77
CA ASN A 60 -13.15 4.06 -12.39
C ASN A 60 -14.35 4.86 -12.27
#